data_fd2f9259fe8f38a71e8cbfc9b0f93c23
#
_entry.id   fd2f9259fe8f38a71e8cbfc9b0f93c23
#
_cell.length_a   1.000
_cell.length_b   1.000
_cell.length_c   1.000
_cell.angle_alpha   90.00
_cell.angle_beta   90.00
_cell.angle_gamma   90.00
#
_symmetry.space_group_name_H-M   'P 1'
#
loop_
_entity.id
_entity.type
_entity.pdbx_description
1 polymer ?
#
loop_
_entity_poly.entity_id
_entity_poly.type
_entity_poly.pdbx_seq_one_letter_code
_entity_poly.pdbx_strand_id
1 'polypeptide(L)'
;MTRHRRTVMIMCAGLVSVGILLATALGMQSNQSKREFREQFVKNFHRTGLNTTVGDAMMLRILVESSEAKRGIEVGSFNGFGAINMGIGFERTGGHLYTLEIDPARARECRENLKTVGLENTVTCIEGDALKTLPTLKGQFDFVFIDALKSDYLKYLKIIEPKLVPGSVIVGDNVIRSARAMPDFLDYIQNNPDYDTVIIRASMEKKDGMSISYKIR
;
A
#
# COMPACT_ATOMS: atom_id res chain seq x y z
N MET A 1 8.89 -54.03 31.47
CA MET A 1 8.22 -52.70 31.47
C MET A 1 8.63 -51.75 30.32
N THR A 2 9.33 -52.17 29.31
CA THR A 2 9.97 -51.28 28.30
C THR A 2 9.26 -51.26 26.92
N ARG A 3 8.38 -52.22 26.61
CA ARG A 3 7.71 -52.30 25.29
C ARG A 3 6.45 -51.40 25.16
N HIS A 4 5.71 -51.19 26.25
CA HIS A 4 4.49 -50.33 26.23
C HIS A 4 4.77 -48.85 26.11
N ARG A 5 5.90 -48.34 26.64
CA ARG A 5 6.24 -46.92 26.54
C ARG A 5 6.66 -46.46 25.13
N ARG A 6 7.27 -47.34 24.31
CA ARG A 6 7.65 -47.04 22.93
C ARG A 6 6.44 -46.91 21.99
N THR A 7 5.42 -47.75 22.15
CA THR A 7 4.22 -47.72 21.29
C THR A 7 3.38 -46.45 21.52
N VAL A 8 3.23 -46.02 22.79
CA VAL A 8 2.50 -44.78 23.11
C VAL A 8 3.22 -43.53 22.58
N MET A 9 4.56 -43.52 22.64
CA MET A 9 5.35 -42.37 22.13
C MET A 9 5.29 -42.23 20.59
N ILE A 10 5.22 -43.34 19.86
CA ILE A 10 5.09 -43.35 18.39
C ILE A 10 3.67 -42.93 17.98
N MET A 11 2.62 -43.34 18.70
CA MET A 11 1.25 -42.89 18.42
C MET A 11 1.04 -41.39 18.71
N CYS A 12 1.61 -40.85 19.79
CA CYS A 12 1.53 -39.43 20.10
C CYS A 12 2.28 -38.56 19.05
N ALA A 13 3.46 -38.98 18.59
CA ALA A 13 4.22 -38.28 17.56
C ALA A 13 3.48 -38.30 16.19
N GLY A 14 2.82 -39.40 15.84
CA GLY A 14 2.01 -39.51 14.63
C GLY A 14 0.76 -38.60 14.65
N LEU A 15 0.07 -38.51 15.78
CA LEU A 15 -1.11 -37.66 15.94
C LEU A 15 -0.76 -36.15 15.90
N VAL A 16 0.37 -35.77 16.47
CA VAL A 16 0.85 -34.39 16.43
C VAL A 16 1.24 -33.97 15.00
N SER A 17 1.94 -34.85 14.27
CA SER A 17 2.32 -34.56 12.87
C SER A 17 1.12 -34.47 11.92
N VAL A 18 0.11 -35.34 12.08
CA VAL A 18 -1.13 -35.28 11.29
C VAL A 18 -1.92 -33.99 11.62
N GLY A 19 -2.01 -33.64 12.90
CA GLY A 19 -2.68 -32.39 13.33
C GLY A 19 -2.03 -31.13 12.77
N ILE A 20 -0.70 -31.06 12.74
CA ILE A 20 0.05 -29.95 12.14
C ILE A 20 -0.18 -29.89 10.62
N LEU A 21 -0.14 -31.01 9.91
CA LEU A 21 -0.40 -31.08 8.47
C LEU A 21 -1.82 -30.65 8.11
N LEU A 22 -2.83 -31.06 8.88
CA LEU A 22 -4.21 -30.62 8.69
C LEU A 22 -4.39 -29.13 8.97
N ALA A 23 -3.81 -28.60 10.03
CA ALA A 23 -3.88 -27.18 10.36
C ALA A 23 -3.19 -26.31 9.29
N THR A 24 -2.04 -26.73 8.75
CA THR A 24 -1.37 -26.03 7.65
C THR A 24 -2.19 -26.10 6.36
N ALA A 25 -2.78 -27.23 6.01
CA ALA A 25 -3.63 -27.39 4.83
C ALA A 25 -4.89 -26.50 4.91
N LEU A 26 -5.56 -26.46 6.05
CA LEU A 26 -6.72 -25.59 6.29
C LEU A 26 -6.33 -24.10 6.23
N GLY A 27 -5.18 -23.73 6.79
CA GLY A 27 -4.65 -22.37 6.72
C GLY A 27 -4.30 -21.96 5.29
N MET A 28 -3.70 -22.83 4.51
CA MET A 28 -3.40 -22.59 3.08
C MET A 28 -4.68 -22.42 2.26
N GLN A 29 -5.69 -23.25 2.47
CA GLN A 29 -6.98 -23.17 1.77
C GLN A 29 -7.73 -21.88 2.13
N SER A 30 -7.71 -21.46 3.39
CA SER A 30 -8.29 -20.21 3.85
C SER A 30 -7.61 -18.99 3.23
N ASN A 31 -6.27 -18.98 3.15
CA ASN A 31 -5.50 -17.91 2.52
C ASN A 31 -5.73 -17.84 1.01
N GLN A 32 -5.88 -18.99 0.34
CA GLN A 32 -6.17 -19.03 -1.09
C GLN A 32 -7.57 -18.48 -1.39
N SER A 33 -8.59 -18.87 -0.64
CA SER A 33 -9.96 -18.34 -0.81
C SER A 33 -10.02 -16.82 -0.54
N LYS A 34 -9.30 -16.31 0.46
CA LYS A 34 -9.17 -14.88 0.74
C LYS A 34 -8.50 -14.13 -0.43
N ARG A 35 -7.45 -14.70 -1.00
CA ARG A 35 -6.77 -14.14 -2.18
C ARG A 35 -7.69 -14.08 -3.38
N GLU A 36 -8.37 -15.17 -3.72
CA GLU A 36 -9.30 -15.25 -4.85
C GLU A 36 -10.45 -14.25 -4.70
N PHE A 37 -11.03 -14.13 -3.50
CA PHE A 37 -12.05 -13.13 -3.20
C PHE A 37 -11.53 -11.69 -3.45
N ARG A 38 -10.34 -11.35 -2.97
CA ARG A 38 -9.73 -10.03 -3.16
C ARG A 38 -9.42 -9.73 -4.63
N GLU A 39 -8.89 -10.71 -5.36
CA GLU A 39 -8.63 -10.58 -6.80
C GLU A 39 -9.94 -10.31 -7.56
N GLN A 40 -11.01 -11.03 -7.23
CA GLN A 40 -12.32 -10.82 -7.81
C GLN A 40 -12.93 -9.46 -7.44
N PHE A 41 -12.78 -9.04 -6.18
CA PHE A 41 -13.24 -7.72 -5.71
C PHE A 41 -12.52 -6.59 -6.46
N VAL A 42 -11.19 -6.64 -6.55
CA VAL A 42 -10.37 -5.65 -7.29
C VAL A 42 -10.74 -5.63 -8.78
N LYS A 43 -10.96 -6.79 -9.40
CA LYS A 43 -11.36 -6.91 -10.80
C LYS A 43 -12.72 -6.26 -11.06
N ASN A 44 -13.66 -6.40 -10.14
CA ASN A 44 -15.04 -5.89 -10.27
C ASN A 44 -15.23 -4.53 -9.59
N PHE A 45 -14.16 -3.92 -9.06
CA PHE A 45 -14.24 -2.66 -8.34
C PHE A 45 -14.85 -1.56 -9.22
N HIS A 46 -15.85 -0.85 -8.71
CA HIS A 46 -16.44 0.28 -9.41
C HIS A 46 -15.50 1.48 -9.39
N ARG A 47 -14.66 1.58 -10.42
CA ARG A 47 -13.74 2.71 -10.60
C ARG A 47 -14.42 3.85 -11.35
N THR A 48 -14.05 5.07 -10.99
CA THR A 48 -14.39 6.30 -11.74
C THR A 48 -13.12 6.91 -12.33
N GLY A 49 -13.25 8.02 -13.06
CA GLY A 49 -12.10 8.73 -13.64
C GLY A 49 -11.07 9.26 -12.62
N LEU A 50 -11.46 9.36 -11.32
CA LEU A 50 -10.57 9.81 -10.24
C LEU A 50 -9.73 8.69 -9.62
N ASN A 51 -10.12 7.41 -9.83
CA ASN A 51 -9.30 6.30 -9.31
C ASN A 51 -7.99 6.14 -10.08
N THR A 52 -6.99 5.65 -9.39
CA THR A 52 -5.78 5.07 -9.97
C THR A 52 -6.15 4.01 -11.01
N THR A 53 -5.38 3.87 -12.09
CA THR A 53 -5.64 2.81 -13.08
C THR A 53 -5.28 1.44 -12.52
N VAL A 54 -5.76 0.37 -13.16
CA VAL A 54 -5.43 -1.01 -12.74
C VAL A 54 -3.92 -1.27 -12.80
N GLY A 55 -3.27 -0.78 -13.88
CA GLY A 55 -1.83 -0.93 -14.06
C GLY A 55 -1.04 -0.18 -13.01
N ASP A 56 -1.41 1.08 -12.74
CA ASP A 56 -0.75 1.92 -11.75
C ASP A 56 -0.93 1.35 -10.33
N ALA A 57 -2.14 0.91 -10.00
CA ALA A 57 -2.42 0.28 -8.70
C ALA A 57 -1.62 -1.03 -8.50
N MET A 58 -1.44 -1.83 -9.56
CA MET A 58 -0.60 -3.02 -9.52
C MET A 58 0.87 -2.65 -9.35
N MET A 59 1.36 -1.61 -10.04
CA MET A 59 2.73 -1.12 -9.88
C MET A 59 2.98 -0.64 -8.45
N LEU A 60 2.06 0.12 -7.85
CA LEU A 60 2.17 0.53 -6.45
C LEU A 60 2.28 -0.67 -5.51
N ARG A 61 1.48 -1.72 -5.71
CA ARG A 61 1.58 -2.97 -4.94
C ARG A 61 2.96 -3.61 -5.09
N ILE A 62 3.47 -3.72 -6.32
CA ILE A 62 4.80 -4.29 -6.61
C ILE A 62 5.90 -3.45 -5.94
N LEU A 63 5.81 -2.12 -5.99
CA LEU A 63 6.78 -1.24 -5.33
C LEU A 63 6.78 -1.42 -3.80
N VAL A 64 5.60 -1.52 -3.17
CA VAL A 64 5.48 -1.82 -1.73
C VAL A 64 6.15 -3.16 -1.39
N GLU A 65 5.87 -4.21 -2.20
CA GLU A 65 6.42 -5.55 -1.97
C GLU A 65 7.94 -5.61 -2.23
N SER A 66 8.41 -5.00 -3.33
CA SER A 66 9.83 -5.06 -3.73
C SER A 66 10.74 -4.20 -2.83
N SER A 67 10.22 -3.13 -2.25
CA SER A 67 10.93 -2.32 -1.24
C SER A 67 10.78 -2.86 0.18
N GLU A 68 10.03 -3.96 0.37
CA GLU A 68 9.67 -4.51 1.68
C GLU A 68 9.09 -3.47 2.67
N ALA A 69 8.36 -2.50 2.14
CA ALA A 69 7.86 -1.36 2.90
C ALA A 69 7.06 -1.79 4.13
N LYS A 70 7.31 -1.11 5.24
CA LYS A 70 6.69 -1.38 6.55
C LYS A 70 5.71 -0.29 6.99
N ARG A 71 5.93 0.96 6.58
CA ARG A 71 5.05 2.07 6.94
C ARG A 71 4.86 3.02 5.78
N GLY A 72 3.64 3.01 5.22
CA GLY A 72 3.29 3.82 4.08
C GLY A 72 2.34 4.97 4.41
N ILE A 73 2.39 5.98 3.55
CA ILE A 73 1.41 7.08 3.49
C ILE A 73 0.86 7.15 2.06
N GLU A 74 -0.46 7.27 1.94
CA GLU A 74 -1.14 7.67 0.71
C GLU A 74 -1.86 9.01 0.95
N VAL A 75 -1.67 9.97 0.07
CA VAL A 75 -2.37 11.25 0.08
C VAL A 75 -3.37 11.26 -1.06
N GLY A 76 -4.65 11.14 -0.73
CA GLY A 76 -5.76 11.02 -1.67
C GLY A 76 -6.15 9.55 -1.92
N SER A 77 -7.03 8.99 -1.08
CA SER A 77 -7.51 7.62 -1.26
C SER A 77 -8.72 7.50 -2.18
N PHE A 78 -9.47 8.57 -2.34
CA PHE A 78 -10.80 8.53 -2.95
C PHE A 78 -11.63 7.41 -2.28
N ASN A 79 -12.16 6.45 -3.06
CA ASN A 79 -12.92 5.31 -2.51
C ASN A 79 -12.06 4.08 -2.16
N GLY A 80 -10.73 4.23 -2.14
CA GLY A 80 -9.80 3.23 -1.61
C GLY A 80 -9.24 2.21 -2.62
N PHE A 81 -9.39 2.40 -3.93
CA PHE A 81 -8.86 1.44 -4.91
C PHE A 81 -7.33 1.32 -4.84
N GLY A 82 -6.61 2.46 -4.77
CA GLY A 82 -5.16 2.49 -4.54
C GLY A 82 -4.78 1.88 -3.20
N ALA A 83 -5.47 2.32 -2.13
CA ALA A 83 -5.27 1.84 -0.77
C ALA A 83 -5.42 0.31 -0.63
N ILE A 84 -6.42 -0.30 -1.29
CA ILE A 84 -6.63 -1.76 -1.30
C ILE A 84 -5.43 -2.46 -1.97
N ASN A 85 -4.99 -1.97 -3.12
CA ASN A 85 -3.89 -2.58 -3.84
C ASN A 85 -2.58 -2.49 -3.05
N MET A 86 -2.22 -1.32 -2.54
CA MET A 86 -1.06 -1.17 -1.65
C MET A 86 -1.23 -1.95 -0.35
N GLY A 87 -2.43 -1.94 0.24
CA GLY A 87 -2.76 -2.68 1.46
C GLY A 87 -2.52 -4.18 1.35
N ILE A 88 -2.80 -4.79 0.19
CA ILE A 88 -2.43 -6.18 -0.08
C ILE A 88 -0.90 -6.36 -0.05
N GLY A 89 -0.15 -5.42 -0.61
CA GLY A 89 1.32 -5.41 -0.53
C GLY A 89 1.81 -5.27 0.92
N PHE A 90 1.27 -4.30 1.66
CA PHE A 90 1.63 -4.08 3.07
C PHE A 90 1.27 -5.27 3.97
N GLU A 91 0.15 -5.96 3.73
CA GLU A 91 -0.16 -7.20 4.47
C GLU A 91 0.92 -8.28 4.24
N ARG A 92 1.43 -8.41 3.02
CA ARG A 92 2.49 -9.38 2.67
C ARG A 92 3.84 -9.02 3.27
N THR A 93 4.17 -7.74 3.34
CA THR A 93 5.40 -7.28 3.98
C THR A 93 5.29 -7.22 5.50
N GLY A 94 4.08 -7.40 6.08
CA GLY A 94 3.81 -7.21 7.51
C GLY A 94 3.86 -5.74 7.94
N GLY A 95 3.58 -4.83 7.00
CA GLY A 95 3.57 -3.38 7.19
C GLY A 95 2.18 -2.79 7.41
N HIS A 96 2.09 -1.45 7.40
CA HIS A 96 0.85 -0.70 7.58
C HIS A 96 0.80 0.55 6.70
N LEU A 97 -0.35 0.83 6.10
CA LEU A 97 -0.62 2.01 5.28
C LEU A 97 -1.55 2.98 6.00
N TYR A 98 -1.19 4.25 6.04
CA TYR A 98 -2.08 5.36 6.39
C TYR A 98 -2.52 6.04 5.10
N THR A 99 -3.81 6.00 4.79
CA THR A 99 -4.37 6.70 3.63
C THR A 99 -5.25 7.86 4.08
N LEU A 100 -5.12 9.00 3.41
CA LEU A 100 -5.78 10.25 3.78
C LEU A 100 -6.78 10.66 2.69
N GLU A 101 -7.99 11.02 3.13
CA GLU A 101 -9.05 11.50 2.22
C GLU A 101 -9.78 12.69 2.84
N ILE A 102 -9.89 13.76 2.05
CA ILE A 102 -10.50 15.01 2.51
C ILE A 102 -12.04 14.97 2.48
N ASP A 103 -12.61 14.20 1.54
CA ASP A 103 -14.06 14.07 1.39
C ASP A 103 -14.61 13.03 2.38
N PRO A 104 -15.51 13.41 3.33
CA PRO A 104 -16.02 12.48 4.33
C PRO A 104 -16.79 11.30 3.74
N ALA A 105 -17.49 11.50 2.61
CA ALA A 105 -18.23 10.42 1.96
C ALA A 105 -17.28 9.40 1.31
N ARG A 106 -16.22 9.88 0.67
CA ARG A 106 -15.18 9.03 0.09
C ARG A 106 -14.34 8.31 1.14
N ALA A 107 -13.98 8.98 2.21
CA ALA A 107 -13.29 8.37 3.34
C ALA A 107 -14.11 7.23 3.98
N ARG A 108 -15.43 7.40 4.09
CA ARG A 108 -16.34 6.35 4.56
C ARG A 108 -16.37 5.18 3.59
N GLU A 109 -16.57 5.43 2.29
CA GLU A 109 -16.57 4.41 1.24
C GLU A 109 -15.24 3.64 1.22
N CYS A 110 -14.11 4.33 1.35
CA CYS A 110 -12.79 3.72 1.48
C CYS A 110 -12.73 2.74 2.67
N ARG A 111 -13.16 3.17 3.86
CA ARG A 111 -13.19 2.31 5.06
C ARG A 111 -14.09 1.09 4.89
N GLU A 112 -15.25 1.24 4.26
CA GLU A 112 -16.18 0.13 3.97
C GLU A 112 -15.55 -0.86 2.99
N ASN A 113 -14.91 -0.38 1.92
CA ASN A 113 -14.21 -1.23 0.95
C ASN A 113 -13.03 -1.97 1.59
N LEU A 114 -12.23 -1.30 2.42
CA LEU A 114 -11.12 -1.92 3.17
C LEU A 114 -11.61 -3.04 4.10
N LYS A 115 -12.71 -2.80 4.81
CA LYS A 115 -13.35 -3.81 5.66
C LYS A 115 -13.87 -4.99 4.84
N THR A 116 -14.51 -4.73 3.70
CA THR A 116 -15.03 -5.79 2.82
C THR A 116 -13.94 -6.75 2.36
N VAL A 117 -12.75 -6.24 2.08
CA VAL A 117 -11.60 -7.07 1.67
C VAL A 117 -10.74 -7.56 2.85
N GLY A 118 -11.13 -7.26 4.10
CA GLY A 118 -10.41 -7.65 5.32
C GLY A 118 -9.02 -7.05 5.41
N LEU A 119 -8.88 -5.74 5.10
CA LEU A 119 -7.64 -4.97 5.21
C LEU A 119 -7.70 -3.87 6.28
N GLU A 120 -8.75 -3.80 7.08
CA GLU A 120 -8.96 -2.78 8.12
C GLU A 120 -7.89 -2.77 9.21
N ASN A 121 -7.17 -3.87 9.38
CA ASN A 121 -6.04 -3.96 10.33
C ASN A 121 -4.69 -3.59 9.68
N THR A 122 -4.62 -3.53 8.35
CA THR A 122 -3.40 -3.23 7.58
C THR A 122 -3.43 -1.80 7.04
N VAL A 123 -4.61 -1.25 6.80
CA VAL A 123 -4.79 0.10 6.24
C VAL A 123 -5.70 0.92 7.14
N THR A 124 -5.22 2.10 7.55
CA THR A 124 -6.03 3.08 8.29
C THR A 124 -6.40 4.24 7.37
N CYS A 125 -7.68 4.37 7.04
CA CYS A 125 -8.19 5.52 6.30
C CYS A 125 -8.55 6.67 7.25
N ILE A 126 -7.82 7.78 7.14
CA ILE A 126 -7.97 8.98 7.95
C ILE A 126 -8.69 10.04 7.12
N GLU A 127 -9.85 10.47 7.61
CA GLU A 127 -10.61 11.58 7.05
C GLU A 127 -9.99 12.92 7.45
N GLY A 128 -9.74 13.80 6.48
CA GLY A 128 -9.27 15.14 6.74
C GLY A 128 -8.34 15.70 5.68
N ASP A 129 -8.07 17.00 5.81
CA ASP A 129 -7.10 17.72 5.00
C ASP A 129 -5.68 17.20 5.28
N ALA A 130 -5.01 16.72 4.22
CA ALA A 130 -3.67 16.14 4.34
C ALA A 130 -2.63 17.13 4.90
N LEU A 131 -2.73 18.43 4.57
CA LEU A 131 -1.83 19.46 5.12
C LEU A 131 -1.94 19.59 6.64
N LYS A 132 -3.10 19.24 7.21
CA LYS A 132 -3.34 19.25 8.66
C LYS A 132 -3.09 17.88 9.31
N THR A 133 -3.35 16.80 8.58
CA THR A 133 -3.25 15.44 9.10
C THR A 133 -1.82 14.90 9.08
N LEU A 134 -1.05 15.13 8.00
CA LEU A 134 0.32 14.65 7.86
C LEU A 134 1.26 15.06 9.01
N PRO A 135 1.20 16.31 9.53
CA PRO A 135 2.01 16.70 10.69
C PRO A 135 1.74 15.85 11.94
N THR A 136 0.51 15.36 12.13
CA THR A 136 0.10 14.60 13.31
C THR A 136 0.57 13.16 13.31
N LEU A 137 0.87 12.59 12.15
CA LEU A 137 1.37 11.23 12.02
C LEU A 137 2.74 11.10 12.68
N LYS A 138 2.90 10.09 13.55
CA LYS A 138 4.13 9.86 14.31
C LYS A 138 4.97 8.74 13.71
N GLY A 139 6.28 8.77 13.99
CA GLY A 139 7.26 7.77 13.58
C GLY A 139 7.78 8.00 12.16
N GLN A 140 8.56 7.04 11.68
CA GLN A 140 9.20 7.08 10.38
C GLN A 140 8.36 6.33 9.34
N PHE A 141 8.58 6.67 8.07
CA PHE A 141 7.90 6.07 6.92
C PHE A 141 8.94 5.70 5.87
N ASP A 142 8.60 4.68 5.08
CA ASP A 142 9.47 4.12 4.03
C ASP A 142 8.77 4.03 2.67
N PHE A 143 7.48 4.39 2.60
CA PHE A 143 6.72 4.45 1.36
C PHE A 143 5.74 5.63 1.36
N VAL A 144 5.70 6.37 0.25
CA VAL A 144 4.76 7.50 0.09
C VAL A 144 4.15 7.45 -1.31
N PHE A 145 2.83 7.56 -1.38
CA PHE A 145 2.09 7.79 -2.62
C PHE A 145 1.30 9.09 -2.54
N ILE A 146 1.49 9.98 -3.52
CA ILE A 146 0.82 11.29 -3.58
C ILE A 146 -0.07 11.33 -4.82
N ASP A 147 -1.39 11.36 -4.62
CA ASP A 147 -2.40 11.49 -5.67
C ASP A 147 -3.57 12.37 -5.21
N ALA A 148 -3.29 13.63 -4.92
CA ALA A 148 -4.27 14.60 -4.44
C ALA A 148 -4.21 15.90 -5.23
N LEU A 149 -4.35 17.06 -4.56
CA LEU A 149 -4.29 18.39 -5.20
C LEU A 149 -2.88 18.67 -5.71
N LYS A 150 -2.73 18.81 -7.02
CA LYS A 150 -1.45 18.85 -7.72
C LYS A 150 -0.54 20.02 -7.28
N SER A 151 -1.14 21.19 -7.01
CA SER A 151 -0.42 22.38 -6.50
C SER A 151 0.16 22.22 -5.08
N ASP A 152 -0.19 21.15 -4.38
CA ASP A 152 0.26 20.91 -3.01
C ASP A 152 1.23 19.72 -2.89
N TYR A 153 1.62 19.08 -3.99
CA TYR A 153 2.50 17.91 -3.99
C TYR A 153 3.82 18.18 -3.25
N LEU A 154 4.49 19.28 -3.54
CA LEU A 154 5.73 19.64 -2.85
C LEU A 154 5.47 19.92 -1.35
N LYS A 155 4.33 20.53 -1.00
CA LYS A 155 3.97 20.77 0.41
C LYS A 155 3.76 19.46 1.16
N TYR A 156 3.03 18.50 0.56
CA TYR A 156 2.87 17.16 1.16
C TYR A 156 4.22 16.49 1.37
N LEU A 157 5.08 16.49 0.33
CA LEU A 157 6.41 15.89 0.43
C LEU A 157 7.23 16.56 1.54
N LYS A 158 7.27 17.89 1.61
CA LYS A 158 8.03 18.63 2.62
C LYS A 158 7.58 18.38 4.06
N ILE A 159 6.30 18.09 4.28
CA ILE A 159 5.78 17.71 5.61
C ILE A 159 6.22 16.29 5.98
N ILE A 160 6.25 15.37 5.00
CA ILE A 160 6.59 13.96 5.23
C ILE A 160 8.10 13.75 5.27
N GLU A 161 8.87 14.48 4.49
CA GLU A 161 10.31 14.30 4.24
C GLU A 161 11.16 14.15 5.51
N PRO A 162 10.95 14.95 6.60
CA PRO A 162 11.68 14.75 7.84
C PRO A 162 11.40 13.43 8.56
N LYS A 163 10.37 12.70 8.13
CA LYS A 163 9.96 11.41 8.68
C LYS A 163 10.35 10.24 7.77
N LEU A 164 10.95 10.51 6.60
CA LEU A 164 11.40 9.49 5.68
C LEU A 164 12.78 8.95 6.07
N VAL A 165 12.94 7.64 5.98
CA VAL A 165 14.23 6.98 6.15
C VAL A 165 14.98 6.87 4.82
N PRO A 166 16.32 6.75 4.81
CA PRO A 166 17.04 6.31 3.61
C PRO A 166 16.46 4.98 3.09
N GLY A 167 16.31 4.86 1.78
CA GLY A 167 15.63 3.71 1.17
C GLY A 167 14.13 3.91 0.94
N SER A 168 13.53 4.99 1.42
CA SER A 168 12.11 5.27 1.20
C SER A 168 11.81 5.45 -0.30
N VAL A 169 10.66 4.91 -0.71
CA VAL A 169 10.12 5.07 -2.07
C VAL A 169 8.99 6.11 -2.05
N ILE A 170 9.11 7.12 -2.90
CA ILE A 170 8.12 8.17 -3.06
C ILE A 170 7.56 8.11 -4.48
N VAL A 171 6.24 8.01 -4.60
CA VAL A 171 5.53 7.96 -5.89
C VAL A 171 4.58 9.14 -5.99
N GLY A 172 4.66 9.89 -7.10
CA GLY A 172 3.70 10.95 -7.44
C GLY A 172 2.91 10.58 -8.69
N ASP A 173 1.57 10.66 -8.64
CA ASP A 173 0.72 10.35 -9.80
C ASP A 173 0.45 11.58 -10.69
N ASN A 174 0.07 11.31 -11.95
CA ASN A 174 -0.32 12.28 -12.97
C ASN A 174 0.78 13.31 -13.32
N VAL A 175 2.04 12.96 -13.17
CA VAL A 175 3.18 13.87 -13.33
C VAL A 175 3.45 14.28 -14.77
N ILE A 176 2.85 13.60 -15.78
CA ILE A 176 2.99 13.97 -17.19
C ILE A 176 1.88 14.95 -17.59
N ARG A 177 0.62 14.58 -17.42
CA ARG A 177 -0.52 15.43 -17.84
C ARG A 177 -0.68 16.67 -16.97
N SER A 178 -0.36 16.55 -15.69
CA SER A 178 -0.49 17.65 -14.73
C SER A 178 0.84 18.33 -14.41
N ALA A 179 1.90 18.09 -15.18
CA ALA A 179 3.24 18.65 -14.93
C ALA A 179 3.23 20.18 -14.69
N ARG A 180 2.40 20.93 -15.43
CA ARG A 180 2.28 22.39 -15.30
C ARG A 180 1.65 22.85 -13.97
N ALA A 181 0.96 21.97 -13.27
CA ALA A 181 0.32 22.27 -12.00
C ALA A 181 1.20 21.91 -10.78
N MET A 182 2.36 21.27 -11.00
CA MET A 182 3.31 20.86 -9.96
C MET A 182 4.78 21.04 -10.36
N PRO A 183 5.17 22.17 -11.00
CA PRO A 183 6.53 22.35 -11.51
C PRO A 183 7.58 22.33 -10.40
N ASP A 184 7.24 22.86 -9.23
CA ASP A 184 8.07 22.91 -8.04
C ASP A 184 8.34 21.49 -7.46
N PHE A 185 7.35 20.63 -7.43
CA PHE A 185 7.50 19.24 -7.03
C PHE A 185 8.42 18.49 -8.00
N LEU A 186 8.16 18.62 -9.31
CA LEU A 186 8.94 17.93 -10.33
C LEU A 186 10.41 18.39 -10.36
N ASP A 187 10.64 19.70 -10.25
CA ASP A 187 11.99 20.24 -10.15
C ASP A 187 12.70 19.70 -8.89
N TYR A 188 12.00 19.72 -7.76
CA TYR A 188 12.56 19.25 -6.50
C TYR A 188 12.98 17.79 -6.52
N ILE A 189 12.11 16.87 -6.96
CA ILE A 189 12.43 15.43 -6.95
C ILE A 189 13.45 15.02 -8.00
N GLN A 190 13.61 15.78 -9.10
CA GLN A 190 14.54 15.46 -10.18
C GLN A 190 15.91 16.06 -9.98
N ASN A 191 16.02 17.19 -9.27
CA ASN A 191 17.28 17.93 -9.10
C ASN A 191 17.85 17.89 -7.69
N ASN A 192 17.12 17.33 -6.72
CA ASN A 192 17.63 17.15 -5.36
C ASN A 192 18.58 15.93 -5.28
N PRO A 193 19.86 16.14 -4.84
CA PRO A 193 20.85 15.05 -4.78
C PRO A 193 20.52 13.96 -3.72
N ASP A 194 19.49 14.15 -2.91
CA ASP A 194 19.03 13.15 -1.94
C ASP A 194 18.06 12.13 -2.53
N TYR A 195 17.70 12.28 -3.83
CA TYR A 195 16.77 11.40 -4.52
C TYR A 195 17.30 10.93 -5.87
N ASP A 196 17.20 9.62 -6.13
CA ASP A 196 17.21 9.08 -7.48
C ASP A 196 15.79 9.02 -8.01
N THR A 197 15.51 9.73 -9.12
CA THR A 197 14.15 9.88 -9.64
C THR A 197 14.05 9.48 -11.10
N VAL A 198 12.97 8.73 -11.42
CA VAL A 198 12.55 8.45 -12.78
C VAL A 198 11.07 8.81 -12.98
N ILE A 199 10.73 9.33 -14.16
CA ILE A 199 9.35 9.49 -14.58
C ILE A 199 9.04 8.38 -15.58
N ILE A 200 8.02 7.58 -15.29
CA ILE A 200 7.58 6.48 -16.14
C ILE A 200 6.17 6.72 -16.65
N ARG A 201 5.93 6.37 -17.90
CA ARG A 201 4.58 6.38 -18.50
C ARG A 201 3.90 5.06 -18.16
N ALA A 202 3.44 4.90 -16.92
CA ALA A 202 2.82 3.68 -16.43
C ALA A 202 1.34 3.60 -16.82
N SER A 203 0.62 4.71 -16.79
CA SER A 203 -0.82 4.76 -17.05
C SER A 203 -1.14 4.69 -18.54
N MET A 204 -1.15 3.50 -19.12
CA MET A 204 -1.56 3.30 -20.51
C MET A 204 -3.01 3.74 -20.75
N GLU A 205 -3.90 3.50 -19.79
CA GLU A 205 -5.32 3.86 -19.81
C GLU A 205 -5.53 5.38 -19.89
N LYS A 206 -4.79 6.15 -19.06
CA LYS A 206 -4.92 7.62 -18.97
C LYS A 206 -3.89 8.39 -19.83
N LYS A 207 -2.96 7.70 -20.47
CA LYS A 207 -1.80 8.29 -21.18
C LYS A 207 -1.02 9.27 -20.30
N ASP A 208 -0.85 8.90 -19.03
CA ASP A 208 -0.19 9.66 -18.00
C ASP A 208 1.00 8.88 -17.42
N GLY A 209 1.63 9.40 -16.38
CA GLY A 209 2.76 8.74 -15.75
C GLY A 209 2.91 9.08 -14.28
N MET A 210 3.78 8.33 -13.64
CA MET A 210 4.19 8.51 -12.27
C MET A 210 5.67 8.87 -12.18
N SER A 211 6.01 9.69 -11.18
CA SER A 211 7.39 9.78 -10.70
C SER A 211 7.62 8.69 -9.67
N ILE A 212 8.77 8.04 -9.73
CA ILE A 212 9.25 7.13 -8.70
C ILE A 212 10.59 7.68 -8.23
N SER A 213 10.66 8.01 -6.96
CA SER A 213 11.87 8.57 -6.32
C SER A 213 12.32 7.66 -5.19
N TYR A 214 13.61 7.39 -5.15
CA TYR A 214 14.27 6.64 -4.08
C TYR A 214 15.08 7.61 -3.23
N LYS A 215 14.84 7.64 -1.91
CA LYS A 215 15.57 8.50 -0.98
C LYS A 215 16.92 7.88 -0.64
N ILE A 216 18.01 8.55 -1.02
CA ILE A 216 19.38 8.06 -0.82
C ILE A 216 19.82 8.26 0.64
N ARG A 217 19.53 9.43 1.22
CA ARG A 217 19.98 9.84 2.57
C ARG A 217 19.01 10.79 3.26
#